data_e71aa5d5a1f74cf700b8ae914fff6ed3
#
_entry.id   e71aa5d5a1f74cf700b8ae914fff6ed3
#
_cell.length_a   1.000
_cell.length_b   1.000
_cell.length_c   1.000
_cell.angle_alpha   90.00
_cell.angle_beta   90.00
_cell.angle_gamma   90.00
#
_symmetry.space_group_name_H-M   'P 1'
#
loop_
_entity.id
_entity.type
_entity.pdbx_description
1 polymer ?
#
loop_
_entity_poly.entity_id
_entity_poly.type
_entity_poly.pdbx_seq_one_letter_code
_entity_poly.pdbx_strand_id
1 'polypeptide(L)'
;MENRVKRVLIVFYLLGLVSLFADMVYEGGRSISGAYLENLAAPPVGPALIGLGDFAGYVLRFIAGYLATVYQSSKLLWGFVIAGYTVTAISIPLLAFTYSWSIAAVLYMVDRLGKGLRAPSRDVIVAEVSEDFGLGKGFGIHELLDQFGAFIGPLVVSVSLIYWGYRTAFLLLLIPGAISIVLVISAFTLYPSLKSVDRVKKPELGFKGLGEVFWLYVLASSALALGFMHWAISSYYLTSRGVMSDYEIGLAYTIAMLVDALVAIPLGHVFDKIKLKVLLIQPPLSLLYIVILLYAPRELIPLAAVCWGVIMCSEESIMRASIALIVEPSKRPLAYGAFGLLYGLTWAIGGFVYGFLLGNNLHVLTFAVATNTVSLLLYIKLSNKYEINTSNLK
;
A
#
# COMPACT_ATOMS: atom_id res chain seq x y z
N MET A 1 -16.01 -31.86 15.51
CA MET A 1 -15.51 -30.50 15.87
C MET A 1 -14.04 -30.36 15.52
N GLU A 2 -13.18 -31.25 15.92
CA GLU A 2 -11.71 -31.22 15.70
C GLU A 2 -11.29 -31.09 14.22
N ASN A 3 -11.89 -31.85 13.31
CA ASN A 3 -11.57 -31.77 11.86
C ASN A 3 -11.93 -30.43 11.22
N ARG A 4 -12.90 -29.70 11.78
CA ARG A 4 -13.28 -28.38 11.28
C ARG A 4 -12.29 -27.31 11.74
N VAL A 5 -11.90 -27.32 13.00
CA VAL A 5 -10.90 -26.39 13.54
C VAL A 5 -9.58 -26.55 12.81
N LYS A 6 -9.14 -27.80 12.56
CA LYS A 6 -7.93 -28.07 11.76
C LYS A 6 -8.03 -27.49 10.34
N ARG A 7 -9.19 -27.63 9.65
CA ARG A 7 -9.38 -27.03 8.31
C ARG A 7 -9.31 -25.51 8.34
N VAL A 8 -9.97 -24.85 9.28
CA VAL A 8 -9.95 -23.38 9.43
C VAL A 8 -8.53 -22.87 9.64
N LEU A 9 -7.74 -23.51 10.51
CA LEU A 9 -6.33 -23.18 10.72
C LEU A 9 -5.48 -23.38 9.47
N ILE A 10 -5.68 -24.48 8.74
CA ILE A 10 -4.97 -24.71 7.47
C ILE A 10 -5.27 -23.59 6.48
N VAL A 11 -6.54 -23.24 6.30
CA VAL A 11 -6.95 -22.16 5.39
C VAL A 11 -6.37 -20.82 5.81
N PHE A 12 -6.33 -20.52 7.11
CA PHE A 12 -5.69 -19.32 7.64
C PHE A 12 -4.20 -19.23 7.25
N TYR A 13 -3.43 -20.30 7.49
CA TYR A 13 -2.01 -20.32 7.11
C TYR A 13 -1.81 -20.31 5.59
N LEU A 14 -2.68 -20.98 4.82
CA LEU A 14 -2.63 -20.90 3.36
C LEU A 14 -2.84 -19.45 2.89
N LEU A 15 -3.81 -18.71 3.42
CA LEU A 15 -4.03 -17.31 3.07
C LEU A 15 -2.87 -16.41 3.46
N GLY A 16 -2.24 -16.65 4.61
CA GLY A 16 -1.03 -15.94 5.01
C GLY A 16 0.14 -16.19 4.05
N LEU A 17 0.35 -17.45 3.64
CA LEU A 17 1.36 -17.79 2.63
C LEU A 17 1.02 -17.24 1.24
N VAL A 18 -0.26 -17.24 0.85
CA VAL A 18 -0.71 -16.56 -0.39
C VAL A 18 -0.27 -15.11 -0.39
N SER A 19 -0.50 -14.40 0.72
CA SER A 19 -0.12 -13.00 0.87
C SER A 19 1.39 -12.84 0.79
N LEU A 20 2.17 -13.63 1.51
CA LEU A 20 3.63 -13.61 1.47
C LEU A 20 4.15 -13.75 0.03
N PHE A 21 3.73 -14.80 -0.70
CA PHE A 21 4.22 -15.03 -2.05
C PHE A 21 3.69 -14.00 -3.07
N ALA A 22 2.48 -13.50 -2.90
CA ALA A 22 1.94 -12.44 -3.74
C ALA A 22 2.66 -11.10 -3.51
N ASP A 23 3.02 -10.79 -2.27
CA ASP A 23 3.73 -9.55 -1.96
C ASP A 23 5.22 -9.62 -2.37
N MET A 24 5.82 -10.82 -2.42
CA MET A 24 7.10 -10.98 -3.12
C MET A 24 7.02 -10.54 -4.58
N VAL A 25 5.92 -10.86 -5.28
CA VAL A 25 5.72 -10.44 -6.69
C VAL A 25 5.46 -8.95 -6.77
N TYR A 26 4.49 -8.47 -6.00
CA TYR A 26 4.03 -7.10 -6.01
C TYR A 26 5.12 -6.10 -5.61
N GLU A 27 5.73 -6.29 -4.44
CA GLU A 27 6.74 -5.38 -3.92
C GLU A 27 8.09 -5.57 -4.61
N GLY A 28 8.40 -6.79 -5.09
CA GLY A 28 9.54 -7.03 -5.96
C GLY A 28 9.45 -6.21 -7.24
N GLY A 29 8.31 -6.23 -7.94
CA GLY A 29 8.09 -5.40 -9.13
C GLY A 29 8.10 -3.91 -8.84
N ARG A 30 7.49 -3.48 -7.72
CA ARG A 30 7.39 -2.08 -7.31
C ARG A 30 8.75 -1.46 -6.99
N SER A 31 9.66 -2.22 -6.39
CA SER A 31 10.96 -1.74 -5.92
C SER A 31 11.79 -1.04 -7.00
N ILE A 32 11.72 -1.52 -8.23
CA ILE A 32 12.50 -1.03 -9.38
C ILE A 32 11.63 -0.40 -10.46
N SER A 33 10.36 -0.12 -10.18
CA SER A 33 9.38 0.27 -11.20
C SER A 33 9.76 1.55 -11.96
N GLY A 34 10.23 2.57 -11.26
CA GLY A 34 10.67 3.81 -11.89
C GLY A 34 11.97 3.65 -12.67
N ALA A 35 12.95 2.93 -12.10
CA ALA A 35 14.20 2.61 -12.77
C ALA A 35 13.97 1.81 -14.06
N TYR A 36 13.07 0.84 -14.01
CA TYR A 36 12.70 0.07 -15.21
C TYR A 36 12.03 0.93 -16.29
N LEU A 37 11.12 1.83 -15.90
CA LEU A 37 10.50 2.75 -16.85
C LEU A 37 11.53 3.71 -17.46
N GLU A 38 12.50 4.18 -16.69
CA GLU A 38 13.63 4.98 -17.19
C GLU A 38 14.45 4.21 -18.22
N ASN A 39 14.82 2.96 -17.92
CA ASN A 39 15.52 2.09 -18.85
C ASN A 39 14.78 1.83 -20.17
N LEU A 40 13.45 1.92 -20.14
CA LEU A 40 12.59 1.86 -21.34
C LEU A 40 12.37 3.25 -21.98
N ALA A 41 13.17 4.26 -21.62
CA ALA A 41 13.10 5.62 -22.11
C ALA A 41 11.73 6.29 -21.89
N ALA A 42 11.09 6.03 -20.75
CA ALA A 42 9.88 6.74 -20.36
C ALA A 42 10.16 8.23 -20.13
N PRO A 43 9.22 9.14 -20.44
CA PRO A 43 9.34 10.51 -20.01
C PRO A 43 9.23 10.62 -18.48
N PRO A 44 9.72 11.70 -17.83
CA PRO A 44 9.69 11.85 -16.37
C PRO A 44 8.30 11.72 -15.73
N VAL A 45 7.25 11.97 -16.49
CA VAL A 45 5.84 11.78 -16.06
C VAL A 45 5.39 10.32 -16.13
N GLY A 46 6.11 9.45 -16.83
CA GLY A 46 5.76 8.03 -17.01
C GLY A 46 5.53 7.29 -15.68
N PRO A 47 6.41 7.39 -14.68
CA PRO A 47 6.22 6.74 -13.38
C PRO A 47 4.96 7.19 -12.62
N ALA A 48 4.42 8.38 -12.91
CA ALA A 48 3.18 8.87 -12.31
C ALA A 48 1.95 8.01 -12.67
N LEU A 49 1.99 7.29 -13.80
CA LEU A 49 0.95 6.34 -14.18
C LEU A 49 0.81 5.19 -13.17
N ILE A 50 1.87 4.84 -12.45
CA ILE A 50 1.80 3.84 -11.37
C ILE A 50 0.94 4.37 -10.22
N GLY A 51 1.14 5.64 -9.82
CA GLY A 51 0.27 6.30 -8.83
C GLY A 51 -1.19 6.44 -9.30
N LEU A 52 -1.42 6.64 -10.60
CA LEU A 52 -2.78 6.58 -11.17
C LEU A 52 -3.36 5.16 -11.05
N GLY A 53 -2.53 4.14 -11.22
CA GLY A 53 -2.91 2.75 -10.98
C GLY A 53 -3.31 2.49 -9.51
N ASP A 54 -2.56 3.04 -8.56
CA ASP A 54 -2.91 2.98 -7.14
C ASP A 54 -4.29 3.61 -6.88
N PHE A 55 -4.57 4.79 -7.44
CA PHE A 55 -5.89 5.43 -7.34
C PHE A 55 -6.99 4.56 -7.95
N ALA A 56 -6.78 4.02 -9.15
CA ALA A 56 -7.72 3.10 -9.80
C ALA A 56 -7.95 1.83 -8.93
N GLY A 57 -6.91 1.34 -8.27
CA GLY A 57 -6.98 0.26 -7.28
C GLY A 57 -7.86 0.61 -6.08
N TYR A 58 -7.78 1.82 -5.53
CA TYR A 58 -8.67 2.30 -4.46
C TYR A 58 -10.13 2.38 -4.93
N VAL A 59 -10.38 2.87 -6.15
CA VAL A 59 -11.73 2.89 -6.75
C VAL A 59 -12.28 1.46 -6.88
N LEU A 60 -11.47 0.54 -7.43
CA LEU A 60 -11.89 -0.84 -7.60
C LEU A 60 -12.10 -1.55 -6.26
N ARG A 61 -11.27 -1.26 -5.25
CA ARG A 61 -11.43 -1.77 -3.89
C ARG A 61 -12.79 -1.36 -3.29
N PHE A 62 -13.20 -0.10 -3.48
CA PHE A 62 -14.50 0.38 -3.05
C PHE A 62 -15.64 -0.36 -3.77
N ILE A 63 -15.54 -0.50 -5.11
CA ILE A 63 -16.54 -1.20 -5.92
C ILE A 63 -16.63 -2.67 -5.53
N ALA A 64 -15.49 -3.37 -5.40
CA ALA A 64 -15.45 -4.78 -5.03
C ALA A 64 -16.04 -5.02 -3.64
N GLY A 65 -15.74 -4.16 -2.66
CA GLY A 65 -16.32 -4.22 -1.32
C GLY A 65 -17.85 -4.00 -1.33
N TYR A 66 -18.31 -3.03 -2.13
CA TYR A 66 -19.75 -2.80 -2.32
C TYR A 66 -20.46 -4.00 -2.95
N LEU A 67 -19.91 -4.54 -4.05
CA LEU A 67 -20.48 -5.72 -4.72
C LEU A 67 -20.48 -6.94 -3.80
N ALA A 68 -19.42 -7.17 -3.02
CA ALA A 68 -19.35 -8.24 -2.03
C ALA A 68 -20.48 -8.12 -0.99
N THR A 69 -20.81 -6.90 -0.56
CA THR A 69 -21.87 -6.63 0.42
C THR A 69 -23.27 -6.80 -0.18
N VAL A 70 -23.48 -6.40 -1.44
CA VAL A 70 -24.78 -6.47 -2.11
C VAL A 70 -25.15 -7.90 -2.49
N TYR A 71 -24.20 -8.62 -3.08
CA TYR A 71 -24.48 -9.97 -3.62
C TYR A 71 -24.34 -11.08 -2.59
N GLN A 72 -23.67 -10.85 -1.47
CA GLN A 72 -23.55 -11.79 -0.36
C GLN A 72 -23.27 -13.25 -0.81
N SER A 73 -22.26 -13.43 -1.64
CA SER A 73 -21.95 -14.71 -2.27
C SER A 73 -20.53 -15.16 -1.98
N SER A 74 -20.38 -16.33 -1.33
CA SER A 74 -19.06 -16.94 -1.11
C SER A 74 -18.26 -17.14 -2.40
N LYS A 75 -18.96 -17.52 -3.51
CA LYS A 75 -18.33 -17.68 -4.82
C LYS A 75 -17.79 -16.37 -5.37
N LEU A 76 -18.52 -15.25 -5.15
CA LEU A 76 -18.08 -13.92 -5.60
C LEU A 76 -16.84 -13.47 -4.81
N LEU A 77 -16.84 -13.62 -3.48
CA LEU A 77 -15.69 -13.25 -2.65
C LEU A 77 -14.44 -14.03 -3.05
N TRP A 78 -14.54 -15.35 -3.14
CA TRP A 78 -13.44 -16.19 -3.59
C TRP A 78 -13.00 -15.87 -5.02
N GLY A 79 -13.96 -15.58 -5.92
CA GLY A 79 -13.70 -15.17 -7.29
C GLY A 79 -12.86 -13.89 -7.35
N PHE A 80 -13.18 -12.87 -6.54
CA PHE A 80 -12.40 -11.64 -6.44
C PHE A 80 -10.99 -11.89 -5.89
N VAL A 81 -10.87 -12.75 -4.88
CA VAL A 81 -9.57 -13.11 -4.29
C VAL A 81 -8.69 -13.84 -5.30
N ILE A 82 -9.21 -14.90 -5.94
CA ILE A 82 -8.45 -15.68 -6.93
C ILE A 82 -8.08 -14.83 -8.14
N ALA A 83 -9.04 -14.07 -8.70
CA ALA A 83 -8.78 -13.19 -9.83
C ALA A 83 -7.74 -12.12 -9.50
N GLY A 84 -7.83 -11.46 -8.34
CA GLY A 84 -6.89 -10.44 -7.94
C GLY A 84 -5.47 -10.94 -7.76
N TYR A 85 -5.26 -12.12 -7.14
CA TYR A 85 -3.95 -12.74 -7.03
C TYR A 85 -3.41 -13.22 -8.38
N THR A 86 -4.27 -13.76 -9.25
CA THR A 86 -3.90 -14.18 -10.62
C THR A 86 -3.44 -12.98 -11.46
N VAL A 87 -4.13 -11.85 -11.36
CA VAL A 87 -3.74 -10.61 -12.05
C VAL A 87 -2.33 -10.17 -11.61
N THR A 88 -2.04 -10.11 -10.32
CA THR A 88 -0.70 -9.76 -9.80
C THR A 88 0.36 -10.78 -10.26
N ALA A 89 0.09 -12.08 -10.13
CA ALA A 89 1.02 -13.15 -10.50
C ALA A 89 1.36 -13.19 -11.99
N ILE A 90 0.54 -12.59 -12.85
CA ILE A 90 0.75 -12.54 -14.31
C ILE A 90 1.31 -11.18 -14.72
N SER A 91 0.72 -10.06 -14.27
CA SER A 91 1.06 -8.72 -14.78
C SER A 91 2.52 -8.33 -14.51
N ILE A 92 3.03 -8.59 -13.32
CA ILE A 92 4.41 -8.24 -12.96
C ILE A 92 5.45 -9.09 -13.73
N PRO A 93 5.36 -10.44 -13.77
CA PRO A 93 6.30 -11.22 -14.59
C PRO A 93 6.22 -10.93 -16.08
N LEU A 94 5.06 -10.50 -16.62
CA LEU A 94 4.94 -10.10 -18.02
C LEU A 94 5.82 -8.91 -18.39
N LEU A 95 6.27 -8.10 -17.42
CA LEU A 95 7.27 -7.05 -17.63
C LEU A 95 8.55 -7.59 -18.28
N ALA A 96 8.91 -8.85 -18.05
CA ALA A 96 10.04 -9.50 -18.67
C ALA A 96 10.02 -9.50 -20.23
N PHE A 97 8.86 -9.30 -20.82
CA PHE A 97 8.63 -9.35 -22.27
C PHE A 97 8.25 -7.99 -22.86
N THR A 98 8.29 -6.90 -22.07
CA THR A 98 7.98 -5.56 -22.56
C THR A 98 9.23 -4.84 -23.05
N TYR A 99 9.05 -4.10 -24.16
CA TYR A 99 10.06 -3.23 -24.76
C TYR A 99 9.56 -1.79 -24.89
N SER A 100 8.40 -1.51 -24.30
CA SER A 100 7.75 -0.20 -24.34
C SER A 100 7.40 0.23 -22.91
N TRP A 101 7.81 1.42 -22.54
CA TRP A 101 7.48 2.00 -21.23
C TRP A 101 5.97 2.13 -21.00
N SER A 102 5.19 2.41 -22.05
CA SER A 102 3.74 2.56 -21.92
C SER A 102 3.07 1.22 -21.59
N ILE A 103 3.51 0.12 -22.22
CA ILE A 103 3.01 -1.22 -21.89
C ILE A 103 3.43 -1.61 -20.46
N ALA A 104 4.68 -1.33 -20.08
CA ALA A 104 5.16 -1.58 -18.73
C ALA A 104 4.34 -0.80 -17.67
N ALA A 105 4.07 0.48 -17.92
CA ALA A 105 3.22 1.29 -17.04
C ALA A 105 1.79 0.72 -16.92
N VAL A 106 1.19 0.27 -18.03
CA VAL A 106 -0.13 -0.40 -18.01
C VAL A 106 -0.08 -1.69 -17.19
N LEU A 107 0.95 -2.52 -17.31
CA LEU A 107 1.08 -3.74 -16.51
C LEU A 107 1.20 -3.44 -15.01
N TYR A 108 1.94 -2.41 -14.62
CA TYR A 108 1.95 -1.93 -13.24
C TYR A 108 0.57 -1.45 -12.77
N MET A 109 -0.17 -0.73 -13.62
CA MET A 109 -1.54 -0.30 -13.29
C MET A 109 -2.48 -1.51 -13.14
N VAL A 110 -2.39 -2.50 -14.01
CA VAL A 110 -3.19 -3.74 -13.94
C VAL A 110 -2.92 -4.50 -12.64
N ASP A 111 -1.67 -4.57 -12.20
CA ASP A 111 -1.34 -5.13 -10.90
C ASP A 111 -2.04 -4.40 -9.75
N ARG A 112 -2.08 -3.05 -9.75
CA ARG A 112 -2.82 -2.26 -8.75
C ARG A 112 -4.31 -2.59 -8.72
N LEU A 113 -4.92 -2.79 -9.90
CA LEU A 113 -6.32 -3.25 -9.99
C LEU A 113 -6.50 -4.63 -9.36
N GLY A 114 -5.56 -5.56 -9.58
CA GLY A 114 -5.55 -6.87 -8.92
C GLY A 114 -5.55 -6.76 -7.39
N LYS A 115 -4.70 -5.90 -6.81
CA LYS A 115 -4.66 -5.63 -5.37
C LYS A 115 -5.99 -5.02 -4.87
N GLY A 116 -6.54 -4.06 -5.61
CA GLY A 116 -7.82 -3.43 -5.30
C GLY A 116 -8.99 -4.43 -5.27
N LEU A 117 -9.05 -5.33 -6.26
CA LEU A 117 -10.11 -6.32 -6.39
C LEU A 117 -10.13 -7.33 -5.22
N ARG A 118 -8.94 -7.87 -4.86
CA ARG A 118 -8.85 -8.94 -3.85
C ARG A 118 -8.98 -8.47 -2.41
N ALA A 119 -8.51 -7.24 -2.09
CA ALA A 119 -8.29 -6.81 -0.72
C ALA A 119 -9.54 -6.91 0.18
N PRO A 120 -10.73 -6.35 -0.16
CA PRO A 120 -11.87 -6.40 0.74
C PRO A 120 -12.38 -7.83 0.96
N SER A 121 -12.38 -8.66 -0.08
CA SER A 121 -12.85 -10.05 0.03
C SER A 121 -11.87 -10.92 0.80
N ARG A 122 -10.56 -10.74 0.63
CA ARG A 122 -9.51 -11.39 1.42
C ARG A 122 -9.67 -11.08 2.90
N ASP A 123 -9.85 -9.80 3.24
CA ASP A 123 -9.96 -9.36 4.63
C ASP A 123 -11.18 -9.98 5.33
N VAL A 124 -12.31 -10.13 4.62
CA VAL A 124 -13.51 -10.84 5.11
C VAL A 124 -13.21 -12.31 5.40
N ILE A 125 -12.51 -13.00 4.49
CA ILE A 125 -12.19 -14.42 4.66
C ILE A 125 -11.18 -14.61 5.81
N VAL A 126 -10.13 -13.77 5.88
CA VAL A 126 -9.15 -13.80 6.97
C VAL A 126 -9.83 -13.56 8.32
N ALA A 127 -10.74 -12.60 8.40
CA ALA A 127 -11.51 -12.35 9.61
C ALA A 127 -12.30 -13.60 10.05
N GLU A 128 -13.03 -14.23 9.12
CA GLU A 128 -13.83 -15.42 9.41
C GLU A 128 -12.99 -16.60 9.92
N VAL A 129 -11.85 -16.90 9.25
CA VAL A 129 -10.99 -18.01 9.66
C VAL A 129 -10.16 -17.70 10.92
N SER A 130 -10.15 -16.46 11.38
CA SER A 130 -9.47 -16.01 12.60
C SER A 130 -10.40 -15.91 13.82
N GLU A 131 -11.72 -16.06 13.65
CA GLU A 131 -12.71 -15.93 14.75
C GLU A 131 -12.36 -16.82 15.95
N ASP A 132 -11.96 -18.07 15.72
CA ASP A 132 -11.75 -19.08 16.77
C ASP A 132 -10.49 -18.85 17.64
N PHE A 133 -9.49 -18.10 17.16
CA PHE A 133 -8.22 -17.87 17.89
C PHE A 133 -7.88 -16.38 18.10
N GLY A 134 -8.78 -15.48 17.72
CA GLY A 134 -8.71 -14.04 17.95
C GLY A 134 -8.34 -13.23 16.70
N LEU A 135 -9.20 -12.28 16.34
CA LEU A 135 -9.05 -11.44 15.15
C LEU A 135 -7.74 -10.66 15.13
N GLY A 136 -7.37 -10.04 16.26
CA GLY A 136 -6.12 -9.27 16.35
C GLY A 136 -4.88 -10.13 16.10
N LYS A 137 -4.84 -11.34 16.68
CA LYS A 137 -3.76 -12.31 16.45
C LYS A 137 -3.74 -12.79 15.00
N GLY A 138 -4.91 -13.06 14.42
CA GLY A 138 -5.04 -13.50 13.03
C GLY A 138 -4.51 -12.45 12.06
N PHE A 139 -5.02 -11.23 12.14
CA PHE A 139 -4.52 -10.14 11.29
C PHE A 139 -3.05 -9.81 11.54
N GLY A 140 -2.56 -9.88 12.79
CA GLY A 140 -1.15 -9.65 13.10
C GLY A 140 -0.21 -10.68 12.47
N ILE A 141 -0.57 -11.98 12.48
CA ILE A 141 0.20 -13.04 11.81
C ILE A 141 0.13 -12.86 10.29
N HIS A 142 -1.03 -12.51 9.76
CA HIS A 142 -1.21 -12.29 8.33
C HIS A 142 -0.34 -11.12 7.84
N GLU A 143 -0.34 -10.00 8.55
CA GLU A 143 0.49 -8.84 8.26
C GLU A 143 1.99 -9.15 8.36
N LEU A 144 2.40 -9.94 9.36
CA LEU A 144 3.78 -10.38 9.47
C LEU A 144 4.24 -11.16 8.23
N LEU A 145 3.39 -12.06 7.70
CA LEU A 145 3.69 -12.81 6.48
C LEU A 145 3.72 -11.91 5.24
N ASP A 146 2.81 -10.92 5.14
CA ASP A 146 2.82 -9.88 4.10
C ASP A 146 4.16 -9.14 4.10
N GLN A 147 4.62 -8.67 5.27
CA GLN A 147 5.87 -7.93 5.41
C GLN A 147 7.11 -8.77 5.07
N PHE A 148 7.11 -10.08 5.38
CA PHE A 148 8.17 -10.96 4.90
C PHE A 148 8.22 -11.04 3.38
N GLY A 149 7.08 -11.10 2.72
CA GLY A 149 6.99 -11.05 1.26
C GLY A 149 7.51 -9.73 0.70
N ALA A 150 7.08 -8.61 1.30
CA ALA A 150 7.47 -7.25 0.92
C ALA A 150 8.99 -7.00 1.07
N PHE A 151 9.65 -7.67 2.02
CA PHE A 151 11.09 -7.61 2.19
C PHE A 151 11.84 -8.53 1.20
N ILE A 152 11.41 -9.79 1.07
CA ILE A 152 12.12 -10.80 0.26
C ILE A 152 12.01 -10.50 -1.23
N GLY A 153 10.85 -10.03 -1.72
CA GLY A 153 10.63 -9.74 -3.13
C GLY A 153 11.63 -8.77 -3.73
N PRO A 154 11.76 -7.54 -3.18
CA PRO A 154 12.77 -6.56 -3.63
C PRO A 154 14.20 -7.08 -3.52
N LEU A 155 14.54 -7.84 -2.48
CA LEU A 155 15.86 -8.43 -2.31
C LEU A 155 16.18 -9.41 -3.45
N VAL A 156 15.25 -10.32 -3.80
CA VAL A 156 15.39 -11.26 -4.92
C VAL A 156 15.57 -10.51 -6.23
N VAL A 157 14.77 -9.48 -6.48
CA VAL A 157 14.87 -8.65 -7.68
C VAL A 157 16.22 -7.94 -7.75
N SER A 158 16.66 -7.32 -6.65
CA SER A 158 17.95 -6.61 -6.58
C SER A 158 19.13 -7.54 -6.86
N VAL A 159 19.16 -8.72 -6.22
CA VAL A 159 20.21 -9.72 -6.47
C VAL A 159 20.16 -10.21 -7.92
N SER A 160 18.97 -10.41 -8.46
CA SER A 160 18.84 -10.82 -9.87
C SER A 160 19.36 -9.75 -10.84
N LEU A 161 19.16 -8.46 -10.55
CA LEU A 161 19.68 -7.38 -11.38
C LEU A 161 21.20 -7.35 -11.43
N ILE A 162 21.90 -7.72 -10.35
CA ILE A 162 23.37 -7.77 -10.31
C ILE A 162 23.91 -8.77 -11.33
N TYR A 163 23.25 -9.93 -11.47
CA TYR A 163 23.80 -11.06 -12.25
C TYR A 163 23.14 -11.28 -13.60
N TRP A 164 21.84 -10.98 -13.74
CA TRP A 164 21.03 -11.44 -14.89
C TRP A 164 20.12 -10.37 -15.52
N GLY A 165 20.05 -9.19 -14.93
CA GLY A 165 19.26 -8.07 -15.46
C GLY A 165 17.73 -8.22 -15.29
N TYR A 166 16.99 -7.23 -15.80
CA TYR A 166 15.55 -7.06 -15.61
C TYR A 166 14.69 -8.24 -16.04
N ARG A 167 14.99 -8.81 -17.22
CA ARG A 167 14.20 -9.92 -17.76
C ARG A 167 14.16 -11.09 -16.80
N THR A 168 15.32 -11.50 -16.30
CA THR A 168 15.41 -12.61 -15.34
C THR A 168 14.81 -12.24 -13.99
N ALA A 169 15.01 -10.99 -13.53
CA ALA A 169 14.41 -10.51 -12.29
C ALA A 169 12.88 -10.65 -12.30
N PHE A 170 12.22 -10.23 -13.37
CA PHE A 170 10.77 -10.39 -13.49
C PHE A 170 10.34 -11.84 -13.69
N LEU A 171 11.09 -12.66 -14.45
CA LEU A 171 10.78 -14.07 -14.65
C LEU A 171 10.88 -14.87 -13.34
N LEU A 172 11.83 -14.56 -12.46
CA LEU A 172 11.94 -15.20 -11.16
C LEU A 172 10.70 -15.00 -10.29
N LEU A 173 9.98 -13.88 -10.47
CA LEU A 173 8.74 -13.61 -9.76
C LEU A 173 7.56 -14.50 -10.22
N LEU A 174 7.69 -15.23 -11.35
CA LEU A 174 6.72 -16.26 -11.72
C LEU A 174 6.64 -17.38 -10.67
N ILE A 175 7.76 -17.72 -10.03
CA ILE A 175 7.79 -18.80 -9.03
C ILE A 175 6.88 -18.46 -7.84
N PRO A 176 7.09 -17.37 -7.09
CA PRO A 176 6.18 -16.99 -6.01
C PRO A 176 4.76 -16.71 -6.52
N GLY A 177 4.60 -16.13 -7.73
CA GLY A 177 3.30 -15.92 -8.34
C GLY A 177 2.52 -17.23 -8.55
N ALA A 178 3.15 -18.25 -9.14
CA ALA A 178 2.53 -19.56 -9.32
C ALA A 178 2.19 -20.24 -7.97
N ILE A 179 3.10 -20.14 -7.00
CA ILE A 179 2.84 -20.67 -5.63
C ILE A 179 1.62 -19.99 -5.02
N SER A 180 1.51 -18.67 -5.13
CA SER A 180 0.35 -17.94 -4.57
C SER A 180 -0.98 -18.37 -5.18
N ILE A 181 -1.01 -18.64 -6.50
CA ILE A 181 -2.21 -19.14 -7.20
C ILE A 181 -2.58 -20.55 -6.71
N VAL A 182 -1.61 -21.45 -6.62
CA VAL A 182 -1.85 -22.82 -6.11
C VAL A 182 -2.38 -22.79 -4.68
N LEU A 183 -1.81 -21.97 -3.82
CA LEU A 183 -2.21 -21.85 -2.42
C LEU A 183 -3.62 -21.25 -2.27
N VAL A 184 -3.97 -20.22 -3.05
CA VAL A 184 -5.31 -19.62 -2.98
C VAL A 184 -6.40 -20.56 -3.50
N ILE A 185 -6.13 -21.32 -4.56
CA ILE A 185 -7.04 -22.36 -5.06
C ILE A 185 -7.19 -23.47 -4.01
N SER A 186 -6.10 -23.87 -3.35
CA SER A 186 -6.13 -24.86 -2.26
C SER A 186 -6.97 -24.37 -1.09
N ALA A 187 -6.82 -23.11 -0.69
CA ALA A 187 -7.63 -22.49 0.37
C ALA A 187 -9.12 -22.49 0.00
N PHE A 188 -9.46 -22.11 -1.24
CA PHE A 188 -10.83 -22.15 -1.75
C PHE A 188 -11.42 -23.56 -1.73
N THR A 189 -10.69 -24.59 -2.19
CA THR A 189 -11.18 -25.97 -2.22
C THR A 189 -11.44 -26.54 -0.81
N LEU A 190 -10.64 -26.12 0.17
CA LEU A 190 -10.81 -26.53 1.56
C LEU A 190 -11.94 -25.79 2.29
N TYR A 191 -12.24 -24.55 1.90
CA TYR A 191 -13.22 -23.68 2.57
C TYR A 191 -14.07 -22.86 1.58
N PRO A 192 -14.86 -23.52 0.70
CA PRO A 192 -15.58 -22.84 -0.38
C PRO A 192 -16.78 -22.00 0.09
N SER A 193 -17.34 -22.29 1.28
CA SER A 193 -18.55 -21.65 1.80
C SER A 193 -18.21 -20.81 3.03
N LEU A 194 -18.52 -19.51 2.96
CA LEU A 194 -18.27 -18.52 4.00
C LEU A 194 -19.55 -18.23 4.79
N LYS A 195 -19.46 -18.23 6.11
CA LYS A 195 -20.58 -17.92 7.01
C LYS A 195 -20.80 -16.42 7.17
N SER A 196 -19.75 -15.64 7.01
CA SER A 196 -19.78 -14.18 7.12
C SER A 196 -20.71 -13.56 6.09
N VAL A 197 -20.92 -14.23 4.96
CA VAL A 197 -21.80 -13.77 3.88
C VAL A 197 -23.24 -13.56 4.36
N ASP A 198 -23.74 -14.42 5.25
CA ASP A 198 -25.12 -14.34 5.76
C ASP A 198 -25.33 -13.29 6.85
N ARG A 199 -24.23 -12.66 7.35
CA ARG A 199 -24.26 -11.75 8.51
C ARG A 199 -24.19 -10.26 8.16
N VAL A 200 -23.95 -9.91 6.90
CA VAL A 200 -23.71 -8.52 6.50
C VAL A 200 -25.02 -7.78 6.28
N LYS A 201 -25.23 -6.70 7.05
CA LYS A 201 -26.30 -5.73 6.77
C LYS A 201 -25.94 -4.87 5.57
N LYS A 202 -26.94 -4.54 4.73
CA LYS A 202 -26.73 -3.63 3.59
C LYS A 202 -26.16 -2.30 4.08
N PRO A 203 -25.10 -1.76 3.43
CA PRO A 203 -24.51 -0.51 3.85
C PRO A 203 -25.48 0.65 3.59
N GLU A 204 -25.61 1.54 4.58
CA GLU A 204 -26.24 2.83 4.34
C GLU A 204 -25.23 3.73 3.57
N LEU A 205 -25.54 3.98 2.30
CA LEU A 205 -24.74 4.87 1.45
C LEU A 205 -25.12 6.32 1.75
N GLY A 206 -24.27 7.04 2.47
CA GLY A 206 -24.43 8.46 2.70
C GLY A 206 -23.29 9.06 3.51
N PHE A 207 -22.56 10.03 2.97
CA PHE A 207 -21.48 10.76 3.66
C PHE A 207 -21.94 11.65 4.81
N LYS A 208 -23.27 11.74 5.03
CA LYS A 208 -23.86 12.51 6.13
C LYS A 208 -23.48 11.87 7.47
N GLY A 209 -22.86 12.67 8.36
CA GLY A 209 -22.53 12.26 9.72
C GLY A 209 -21.11 11.74 9.97
N LEU A 210 -20.18 11.93 9.04
CA LEU A 210 -18.75 11.63 9.28
C LEU A 210 -18.03 12.67 10.15
N GLY A 211 -18.66 13.82 10.41
CA GLY A 211 -18.14 14.83 11.31
C GLY A 211 -16.97 15.66 10.77
N GLU A 212 -16.77 16.84 11.36
CA GLU A 212 -15.74 17.79 10.91
C GLU A 212 -14.32 17.29 11.16
N VAL A 213 -14.09 16.55 12.28
CA VAL A 213 -12.77 15.99 12.62
C VAL A 213 -12.32 14.99 11.55
N PHE A 214 -13.24 14.17 11.05
CA PHE A 214 -12.94 13.23 9.96
C PHE A 214 -12.53 13.97 8.68
N TRP A 215 -13.28 15.00 8.26
CA TRP A 215 -12.96 15.72 7.03
C TRP A 215 -11.66 16.52 7.15
N LEU A 216 -11.38 17.08 8.33
CA LEU A 216 -10.10 17.73 8.59
C LEU A 216 -8.93 16.73 8.52
N TYR A 217 -9.13 15.51 9.06
CA TYR A 217 -8.17 14.42 8.93
C TYR A 217 -7.94 14.04 7.46
N VAL A 218 -9.01 13.87 6.67
CA VAL A 218 -8.90 13.55 5.23
C VAL A 218 -8.15 14.64 4.49
N LEU A 219 -8.43 15.92 4.72
CA LEU A 219 -7.74 17.04 4.09
C LEU A 219 -6.24 17.09 4.46
N ALA A 220 -5.89 16.86 5.73
CA ALA A 220 -4.51 16.83 6.18
C ALA A 220 -3.71 15.71 5.53
N SER A 221 -4.28 14.50 5.51
CA SER A 221 -3.68 13.33 4.88
C SER A 221 -3.61 13.45 3.36
N SER A 222 -4.60 14.05 2.72
CA SER A 222 -4.59 14.34 1.28
C SER A 222 -3.51 15.35 0.90
N ALA A 223 -3.27 16.37 1.73
CA ALA A 223 -2.17 17.31 1.52
C ALA A 223 -0.79 16.63 1.67
N LEU A 224 -0.67 15.67 2.61
CA LEU A 224 0.52 14.83 2.73
C LEU A 224 0.72 13.98 1.46
N ALA A 225 -0.31 13.26 1.03
CA ALA A 225 -0.25 12.41 -0.17
C ALA A 225 0.14 13.19 -1.43
N LEU A 226 -0.34 14.43 -1.54
CA LEU A 226 0.04 15.34 -2.62
C LEU A 226 1.52 15.69 -2.60
N GLY A 227 2.11 15.84 -1.41
CA GLY A 227 3.49 16.27 -1.18
C GLY A 227 4.48 15.14 -0.92
N PHE A 228 4.04 13.91 -0.76
CA PHE A 228 4.91 12.75 -0.57
C PHE A 228 5.25 12.11 -1.91
N MET A 229 6.55 12.08 -2.24
CA MET A 229 7.00 11.57 -3.54
C MET A 229 6.89 10.03 -3.59
N HIS A 230 6.14 9.53 -4.57
CA HIS A 230 5.96 8.11 -4.82
C HIS A 230 7.30 7.41 -5.14
N TRP A 231 7.50 6.18 -4.64
CA TRP A 231 8.76 5.44 -4.88
C TRP A 231 9.13 5.31 -6.36
N ALA A 232 8.16 5.05 -7.23
CA ALA A 232 8.41 4.95 -8.67
C ALA A 232 9.02 6.23 -9.27
N ILE A 233 8.64 7.40 -8.77
CA ILE A 233 9.20 8.70 -9.21
C ILE A 233 10.61 8.87 -8.65
N SER A 234 10.82 8.49 -7.40
CA SER A 234 12.14 8.56 -6.75
C SER A 234 13.14 7.60 -7.40
N SER A 235 12.74 6.37 -7.68
CA SER A 235 13.59 5.40 -8.37
C SER A 235 13.92 5.84 -9.79
N TYR A 236 12.96 6.39 -10.54
CA TYR A 236 13.19 7.02 -11.83
C TYR A 236 14.20 8.17 -11.75
N TYR A 237 14.03 9.07 -10.76
CA TYR A 237 14.94 10.20 -10.55
C TYR A 237 16.37 9.73 -10.27
N LEU A 238 16.55 8.77 -9.38
CA LEU A 238 17.87 8.23 -9.01
C LEU A 238 18.58 7.57 -10.19
N THR A 239 17.85 6.81 -11.02
CA THR A 239 18.40 6.19 -12.24
C THR A 239 18.73 7.23 -13.31
N SER A 240 17.78 8.15 -13.61
CA SER A 240 17.95 9.16 -14.67
C SER A 240 19.07 10.15 -14.39
N ARG A 241 19.44 10.34 -13.12
CA ARG A 241 20.57 11.18 -12.68
C ARG A 241 21.87 10.38 -12.49
N GLY A 242 21.85 9.06 -12.66
CA GLY A 242 22.99 8.19 -12.43
C GLY A 242 23.50 8.20 -10.97
N VAL A 243 22.61 8.52 -10.01
CA VAL A 243 22.95 8.59 -8.58
C VAL A 243 23.16 7.19 -8.01
N MET A 244 22.28 6.25 -8.38
CA MET A 244 22.34 4.85 -7.96
C MET A 244 22.10 3.93 -9.15
N SER A 245 22.69 2.75 -9.10
CA SER A 245 22.36 1.65 -10.02
C SER A 245 21.02 1.03 -9.67
N ASP A 246 20.40 0.36 -10.63
CA ASP A 246 19.04 -0.19 -10.47
C ASP A 246 18.96 -1.23 -9.34
N TYR A 247 19.99 -2.05 -9.15
CA TYR A 247 20.03 -3.01 -8.03
C TYR A 247 20.15 -2.31 -6.66
N GLU A 248 20.89 -1.20 -6.58
CA GLU A 248 21.00 -0.42 -5.35
C GLU A 248 19.67 0.25 -4.98
N ILE A 249 18.91 0.70 -5.97
CA ILE A 249 17.56 1.24 -5.77
C ILE A 249 16.63 0.15 -5.19
N GLY A 250 16.70 -1.07 -5.73
CA GLY A 250 15.97 -2.21 -5.19
C GLY A 250 16.39 -2.57 -3.75
N LEU A 251 17.70 -2.50 -3.43
CA LEU A 251 18.19 -2.68 -2.06
C LEU A 251 17.72 -1.56 -1.13
N ALA A 252 17.71 -0.30 -1.59
CA ALA A 252 17.16 0.81 -0.80
C ALA A 252 15.67 0.59 -0.51
N TYR A 253 14.90 0.09 -1.48
CA TYR A 253 13.50 -0.31 -1.23
C TYR A 253 13.39 -1.45 -0.22
N THR A 254 14.28 -2.44 -0.30
CA THR A 254 14.35 -3.53 0.70
C THR A 254 14.56 -2.98 2.11
N ILE A 255 15.45 -1.98 2.27
CA ILE A 255 15.64 -1.26 3.54
C ILE A 255 14.34 -0.58 3.98
N ALA A 256 13.65 0.11 3.07
CA ALA A 256 12.40 0.77 3.38
C ALA A 256 11.33 -0.20 3.91
N MET A 257 11.16 -1.37 3.27
CA MET A 257 10.22 -2.41 3.71
C MET A 257 10.63 -3.04 5.05
N LEU A 258 11.92 -3.24 5.28
CA LEU A 258 12.40 -3.70 6.58
C LEU A 258 12.10 -2.70 7.69
N VAL A 259 12.31 -1.40 7.43
CA VAL A 259 11.99 -0.33 8.39
C VAL A 259 10.50 -0.26 8.65
N ASP A 260 9.66 -0.34 7.61
CA ASP A 260 8.21 -0.42 7.73
C ASP A 260 7.80 -1.52 8.72
N ALA A 261 8.25 -2.75 8.50
CA ALA A 261 7.98 -3.89 9.37
C ALA A 261 8.44 -3.67 10.83
N LEU A 262 9.67 -3.16 11.02
CA LEU A 262 10.25 -2.98 12.36
C LEU A 262 9.63 -1.84 13.15
N VAL A 263 9.17 -0.79 12.48
CA VAL A 263 8.63 0.43 13.11
C VAL A 263 7.14 0.28 13.42
N ALA A 264 6.43 -0.66 12.83
CA ALA A 264 4.98 -0.82 12.99
C ALA A 264 4.54 -0.96 14.47
N ILE A 265 5.19 -1.84 15.24
CA ILE A 265 4.86 -2.04 16.65
C ILE A 265 5.23 -0.82 17.51
N PRO A 266 6.47 -0.28 17.47
CA PRO A 266 6.82 0.94 18.19
C PRO A 266 5.89 2.12 17.88
N LEU A 267 5.58 2.34 16.60
CA LEU A 267 4.72 3.44 16.16
C LEU A 267 3.28 3.28 16.66
N GLY A 268 2.77 2.05 16.66
CA GLY A 268 1.48 1.70 17.26
C GLY A 268 1.43 2.05 18.76
N HIS A 269 2.47 1.71 19.52
CA HIS A 269 2.56 2.09 20.94
C HIS A 269 2.61 3.60 21.16
N VAL A 270 3.30 4.34 20.28
CA VAL A 270 3.31 5.80 20.33
C VAL A 270 1.92 6.34 20.02
N PHE A 271 1.23 5.80 19.02
CA PHE A 271 -0.15 6.18 18.71
C PHE A 271 -1.10 5.94 19.88
N ASP A 272 -0.96 4.83 20.59
CA ASP A 272 -1.81 4.54 21.77
C ASP A 272 -1.64 5.58 22.87
N LYS A 273 -0.44 6.16 23.02
CA LYS A 273 -0.14 7.19 24.03
C LYS A 273 -0.56 8.59 23.59
N ILE A 274 -0.18 9.01 22.39
CA ILE A 274 -0.35 10.41 21.95
C ILE A 274 -1.39 10.60 20.84
N LYS A 275 -2.09 9.51 20.43
CA LYS A 275 -3.20 9.51 19.48
C LYS A 275 -2.82 10.23 18.17
N LEU A 276 -3.67 11.15 17.70
CA LEU A 276 -3.48 11.85 16.42
C LEU A 276 -2.21 12.71 16.36
N LYS A 277 -1.57 13.03 17.50
CA LYS A 277 -0.31 13.79 17.50
C LYS A 277 0.84 13.06 16.80
N VAL A 278 0.82 11.73 16.72
CA VAL A 278 1.85 10.98 16.00
C VAL A 278 1.90 11.32 14.51
N LEU A 279 0.77 11.76 13.93
CA LEU A 279 0.71 12.14 12.52
C LEU A 279 1.55 13.39 12.20
N LEU A 280 1.89 14.21 13.20
CA LEU A 280 2.71 15.41 13.03
C LEU A 280 4.13 15.11 12.56
N ILE A 281 4.62 13.88 12.73
CA ILE A 281 5.95 13.49 12.27
C ILE A 281 6.03 13.28 10.73
N GLN A 282 4.91 12.97 10.08
CA GLN A 282 4.90 12.58 8.68
C GLN A 282 5.32 13.71 7.72
N PRO A 283 4.77 14.96 7.79
CA PRO A 283 5.16 16.01 6.86
C PRO A 283 6.65 16.41 6.97
N PRO A 284 7.25 16.61 8.17
CA PRO A 284 8.68 16.86 8.28
C PRO A 284 9.54 15.71 7.74
N LEU A 285 9.13 14.46 7.99
CA LEU A 285 9.87 13.28 7.52
C LEU A 285 9.78 13.15 6.00
N SER A 286 8.62 13.47 5.38
CA SER A 286 8.44 13.57 3.94
C SER A 286 9.34 14.63 3.31
N LEU A 287 9.47 15.79 3.94
CA LEU A 287 10.40 16.83 3.49
C LEU A 287 11.86 16.36 3.60
N LEU A 288 12.24 15.75 4.73
CA LEU A 288 13.59 15.22 4.93
C LEU A 288 13.93 14.17 3.87
N TYR A 289 12.99 13.26 3.57
CA TYR A 289 13.12 12.29 2.50
C TYR A 289 13.47 12.96 1.17
N ILE A 290 12.69 13.97 0.77
CA ILE A 290 12.87 14.68 -0.51
C ILE A 290 14.18 15.46 -0.53
N VAL A 291 14.54 16.13 0.57
CA VAL A 291 15.83 16.88 0.67
C VAL A 291 17.01 15.93 0.51
N ILE A 292 16.99 14.78 1.17
CA ILE A 292 18.04 13.76 1.02
C ILE A 292 18.10 13.27 -0.42
N LEU A 293 16.96 12.93 -1.00
CA LEU A 293 16.87 12.43 -2.37
C LEU A 293 17.47 13.41 -3.41
N LEU A 294 17.24 14.71 -3.23
CA LEU A 294 17.61 15.73 -4.21
C LEU A 294 19.05 16.28 -4.03
N TYR A 295 19.55 16.32 -2.82
CA TYR A 295 20.75 17.10 -2.50
C TYR A 295 21.81 16.35 -1.69
N ALA A 296 21.49 15.20 -1.09
CA ALA A 296 22.46 14.46 -0.30
C ALA A 296 23.44 13.67 -1.19
N PRO A 297 24.65 13.40 -0.71
CA PRO A 297 25.55 12.47 -1.36
C PRO A 297 24.97 11.04 -1.38
N ARG A 298 25.42 10.25 -2.34
CA ARG A 298 24.91 8.88 -2.62
C ARG A 298 24.85 8.00 -1.36
N GLU A 299 25.83 8.13 -0.48
CA GLU A 299 25.98 7.33 0.73
C GLU A 299 24.83 7.54 1.73
N LEU A 300 24.13 8.68 1.63
CA LEU A 300 22.98 9.00 2.48
C LEU A 300 21.62 8.62 1.88
N ILE A 301 21.55 8.17 0.63
CA ILE A 301 20.27 7.73 0.02
C ILE A 301 19.58 6.59 0.81
N PRO A 302 20.29 5.62 1.42
CA PRO A 302 19.65 4.66 2.31
C PRO A 302 18.86 5.29 3.47
N LEU A 303 19.26 6.49 3.95
CA LEU A 303 18.51 7.24 4.96
C LEU A 303 17.18 7.78 4.40
N ALA A 304 17.15 8.17 3.12
CA ALA A 304 15.88 8.50 2.46
C ALA A 304 14.92 7.29 2.43
N ALA A 305 15.45 6.09 2.17
CA ALA A 305 14.66 4.87 2.20
C ALA A 305 14.12 4.57 3.62
N VAL A 306 14.88 4.83 4.67
CA VAL A 306 14.41 4.76 6.07
C VAL A 306 13.26 5.74 6.31
N CYS A 307 13.40 7.00 5.89
CA CYS A 307 12.31 7.99 6.02
C CYS A 307 11.04 7.53 5.28
N TRP A 308 11.20 7.03 4.06
CA TRP A 308 10.11 6.52 3.25
C TRP A 308 9.40 5.34 3.93
N GLY A 309 10.15 4.37 4.48
CA GLY A 309 9.61 3.21 5.19
C GLY A 309 8.81 3.60 6.45
N VAL A 310 9.27 4.57 7.24
CA VAL A 310 8.51 5.07 8.40
C VAL A 310 7.18 5.71 7.98
N ILE A 311 7.17 6.46 6.87
CA ILE A 311 5.94 7.08 6.36
C ILE A 311 4.98 6.00 5.85
N MET A 312 5.46 4.99 5.12
CA MET A 312 4.65 3.88 4.63
C MET A 312 4.04 3.09 5.78
N CYS A 313 4.82 2.77 6.81
CA CYS A 313 4.34 2.17 8.04
C CYS A 313 3.18 2.97 8.67
N SER A 314 3.34 4.28 8.73
CA SER A 314 2.30 5.16 9.26
C SER A 314 1.05 5.17 8.36
N GLU A 315 1.20 5.12 7.04
CA GLU A 315 0.10 5.05 6.09
C GLU A 315 -0.70 3.76 6.26
N GLU A 316 -0.01 2.64 6.35
CA GLU A 316 -0.65 1.31 6.38
C GLU A 316 -1.26 0.97 7.74
N SER A 317 -0.72 1.50 8.84
CA SER A 317 -1.17 1.20 10.21
C SER A 317 -1.87 2.37 10.89
N ILE A 318 -1.16 3.49 11.09
CA ILE A 318 -1.61 4.60 11.93
C ILE A 318 -2.74 5.39 11.28
N MET A 319 -2.69 5.60 9.98
CA MET A 319 -3.77 6.30 9.28
C MET A 319 -5.08 5.53 9.34
N ARG A 320 -5.04 4.20 9.24
CA ARG A 320 -6.23 3.35 9.41
C ARG A 320 -6.74 3.38 10.86
N ALA A 321 -5.83 3.28 11.83
CA ALA A 321 -6.17 3.38 13.25
C ALA A 321 -6.77 4.74 13.61
N SER A 322 -6.32 5.83 12.98
CA SER A 322 -6.85 7.18 13.16
C SER A 322 -8.31 7.28 12.73
N ILE A 323 -8.70 6.66 11.61
CA ILE A 323 -10.11 6.60 11.17
C ILE A 323 -10.94 5.83 12.20
N ALA A 324 -10.44 4.68 12.68
CA ALA A 324 -11.13 3.89 13.69
C ALA A 324 -11.31 4.64 15.02
N LEU A 325 -10.38 5.55 15.34
CA LEU A 325 -10.43 6.38 16.54
C LEU A 325 -11.48 7.50 16.47
N ILE A 326 -11.64 8.13 15.29
CA ILE A 326 -12.47 9.34 15.13
C ILE A 326 -13.86 9.06 14.57
N VAL A 327 -14.11 7.86 14.04
CA VAL A 327 -15.37 7.49 13.37
C VAL A 327 -16.05 6.34 14.11
N GLU A 328 -17.37 6.48 14.33
CA GLU A 328 -18.20 5.43 14.92
C GLU A 328 -18.11 4.12 14.12
N PRO A 329 -18.14 2.95 14.79
CA PRO A 329 -18.01 1.65 14.15
C PRO A 329 -18.93 1.41 12.95
N SER A 330 -20.19 1.88 13.05
CA SER A 330 -21.21 1.74 12.00
C SER A 330 -20.87 2.47 10.69
N LYS A 331 -20.09 3.57 10.77
CA LYS A 331 -19.73 4.44 9.64
C LYS A 331 -18.30 4.20 9.12
N ARG A 332 -17.51 3.37 9.80
CA ARG A 332 -16.10 3.11 9.42
C ARG A 332 -15.93 2.61 7.98
N PRO A 333 -16.75 1.67 7.46
CA PRO A 333 -16.59 1.21 6.08
C PRO A 333 -16.69 2.36 5.07
N LEU A 334 -17.64 3.26 5.26
CA LEU A 334 -17.81 4.45 4.42
C LEU A 334 -16.64 5.42 4.57
N ALA A 335 -16.17 5.64 5.81
CA ALA A 335 -15.04 6.52 6.09
C ALA A 335 -13.74 6.01 5.45
N TYR A 336 -13.44 4.71 5.53
CA TYR A 336 -12.29 4.10 4.84
C TYR A 336 -12.40 4.25 3.32
N GLY A 337 -13.60 4.09 2.76
CA GLY A 337 -13.84 4.28 1.32
C GLY A 337 -13.61 5.73 0.89
N ALA A 338 -14.19 6.70 1.60
CA ALA A 338 -14.03 8.13 1.32
C ALA A 338 -12.56 8.58 1.46
N PHE A 339 -11.89 8.14 2.55
CA PHE A 339 -10.48 8.40 2.75
C PHE A 339 -9.63 7.84 1.61
N GLY A 340 -9.80 6.54 1.27
CA GLY A 340 -9.01 5.90 0.22
C GLY A 340 -9.17 6.57 -1.14
N LEU A 341 -10.40 6.99 -1.51
CA LEU A 341 -10.66 7.69 -2.76
C LEU A 341 -9.95 9.06 -2.82
N LEU A 342 -10.07 9.88 -1.77
CA LEU A 342 -9.47 11.23 -1.76
C LEU A 342 -7.95 11.16 -1.59
N TYR A 343 -7.45 10.30 -0.72
CA TYR A 343 -6.03 10.06 -0.55
C TYR A 343 -5.38 9.55 -1.84
N GLY A 344 -5.96 8.51 -2.46
CA GLY A 344 -5.45 7.96 -3.71
C GLY A 344 -5.51 8.94 -4.89
N LEU A 345 -6.56 9.78 -4.97
CA LEU A 345 -6.64 10.84 -5.98
C LEU A 345 -5.51 11.86 -5.82
N THR A 346 -5.31 12.36 -4.60
CA THR A 346 -4.23 13.35 -4.33
C THR A 346 -2.84 12.75 -4.47
N TRP A 347 -2.65 11.46 -4.12
CA TRP A 347 -1.45 10.69 -4.39
C TRP A 347 -1.13 10.63 -5.88
N ALA A 348 -2.12 10.32 -6.74
CA ALA A 348 -1.95 10.31 -8.19
C ALA A 348 -1.62 11.70 -8.73
N ILE A 349 -2.35 12.76 -8.29
CA ILE A 349 -2.09 14.13 -8.70
C ILE A 349 -0.66 14.56 -8.31
N GLY A 350 -0.24 14.28 -7.07
CA GLY A 350 1.11 14.57 -6.58
C GLY A 350 2.17 13.88 -7.44
N GLY A 351 1.94 12.63 -7.81
CA GLY A 351 2.80 11.89 -8.72
C GLY A 351 2.98 12.58 -10.08
N PHE A 352 1.89 13.03 -10.71
CA PHE A 352 1.96 13.79 -11.97
C PHE A 352 2.69 15.11 -11.80
N VAL A 353 2.40 15.87 -10.73
CA VAL A 353 3.09 17.14 -10.48
C VAL A 353 4.58 16.92 -10.31
N TYR A 354 5.01 15.94 -9.50
CA TYR A 354 6.43 15.60 -9.38
C TYR A 354 7.04 15.20 -10.72
N GLY A 355 6.35 14.35 -11.51
CA GLY A 355 6.82 13.94 -12.83
C GLY A 355 7.11 15.14 -13.75
N PHE A 356 6.24 16.16 -13.75
CA PHE A 356 6.49 17.39 -14.50
C PHE A 356 7.61 18.27 -13.93
N LEU A 357 7.82 18.22 -12.61
CA LEU A 357 8.81 19.08 -11.94
C LEU A 357 10.22 18.46 -11.87
N LEU A 358 10.40 17.15 -12.16
CA LEU A 358 11.67 16.43 -11.99
C LEU A 358 12.86 17.05 -12.76
N GLY A 359 12.61 17.89 -13.76
CA GLY A 359 13.65 18.62 -14.49
C GLY A 359 14.37 19.69 -13.64
N ASN A 360 13.77 20.15 -12.53
CA ASN A 360 14.29 21.21 -11.69
C ASN A 360 14.10 20.91 -10.19
N ASN A 361 15.20 20.59 -9.49
CA ASN A 361 15.18 20.24 -8.06
C ASN A 361 14.55 21.33 -7.18
N LEU A 362 14.72 22.63 -7.54
CA LEU A 362 14.14 23.71 -6.76
C LEU A 362 12.60 23.70 -6.87
N HIS A 363 12.03 23.43 -8.05
CA HIS A 363 10.58 23.33 -8.21
C HIS A 363 10.03 22.13 -7.44
N VAL A 364 10.71 20.99 -7.49
CA VAL A 364 10.36 19.80 -6.70
C VAL A 364 10.33 20.14 -5.21
N LEU A 365 11.40 20.76 -4.69
CA LEU A 365 11.49 21.14 -3.29
C LEU A 365 10.41 22.16 -2.90
N THR A 366 10.18 23.18 -3.71
CA THR A 366 9.17 24.22 -3.44
C THR A 366 7.77 23.61 -3.32
N PHE A 367 7.42 22.71 -4.25
CA PHE A 367 6.14 22.00 -4.20
C PHE A 367 6.03 21.12 -2.93
N ALA A 368 7.08 20.38 -2.62
CA ALA A 368 7.13 19.55 -1.41
C ALA A 368 6.98 20.38 -0.12
N VAL A 369 7.70 21.51 -0.03
CA VAL A 369 7.61 22.40 1.14
C VAL A 369 6.19 22.95 1.27
N ALA A 370 5.59 23.45 0.18
CA ALA A 370 4.25 24.03 0.21
C ALA A 370 3.20 23.00 0.69
N THR A 371 3.18 21.81 0.10
CA THR A 371 2.17 20.78 0.39
C THR A 371 2.37 20.16 1.79
N ASN A 372 3.61 19.86 2.19
CA ASN A 372 3.90 19.33 3.52
C ASN A 372 3.67 20.36 4.63
N THR A 373 3.92 21.67 4.37
CA THR A 373 3.57 22.73 5.33
C THR A 373 2.06 22.82 5.52
N VAL A 374 1.27 22.78 4.45
CA VAL A 374 -0.19 22.73 4.54
C VAL A 374 -0.66 21.52 5.32
N SER A 375 -0.10 20.34 5.02
CA SER A 375 -0.41 19.10 5.75
C SER A 375 -0.11 19.23 7.25
N LEU A 376 1.08 19.75 7.61
CA LEU A 376 1.47 19.94 9.00
C LEU A 376 0.53 20.88 9.76
N LEU A 377 0.18 22.01 9.16
CA LEU A 377 -0.76 22.98 9.75
C LEU A 377 -2.15 22.36 9.96
N LEU A 378 -2.61 21.56 8.99
CA LEU A 378 -3.89 20.86 9.10
C LEU A 378 -3.83 19.75 10.19
N TYR A 379 -2.72 19.01 10.32
CA TYR A 379 -2.55 18.02 11.39
C TYR A 379 -2.47 18.69 12.79
N ILE A 380 -1.82 19.85 12.92
CA ILE A 380 -1.82 20.64 14.18
C ILE A 380 -3.27 21.03 14.54
N LYS A 381 -4.01 21.59 13.57
CA LYS A 381 -5.43 21.95 13.78
C LYS A 381 -6.28 20.74 14.16
N LEU A 382 -6.06 19.60 13.49
CA LEU A 382 -6.74 18.34 13.77
C LEU A 382 -6.48 17.85 15.20
N SER A 383 -5.20 17.81 15.60
CA SER A 383 -4.81 17.36 16.95
C SER A 383 -5.44 18.21 18.05
N ASN A 384 -5.37 19.54 17.92
CA ASN A 384 -5.96 20.47 18.86
C ASN A 384 -7.50 20.32 18.93
N LYS A 385 -8.16 20.19 17.78
CA LYS A 385 -9.61 20.01 17.74
C LYS A 385 -10.06 18.68 18.34
N TYR A 386 -9.31 17.60 18.12
CA TYR A 386 -9.59 16.30 18.70
C TYR A 386 -9.47 16.34 20.24
N GLU A 387 -8.44 17.01 20.79
CA GLU A 387 -8.26 17.16 22.24
C GLU A 387 -9.38 17.97 22.90
N ILE A 388 -9.80 19.08 22.28
CA ILE A 388 -10.92 19.89 22.79
C ILE A 388 -12.21 19.05 22.82
N ASN A 389 -12.51 18.30 21.77
CA ASN A 389 -13.71 17.47 21.74
C ASN A 389 -13.70 16.37 22.79
N THR A 390 -12.54 15.76 23.04
CA THR A 390 -12.40 14.69 24.05
C THR A 390 -12.38 15.21 25.49
N SER A 391 -11.91 16.44 25.73
CA SER A 391 -11.96 17.08 27.04
C SER A 391 -13.38 17.51 27.45
N ASN A 392 -14.21 17.88 26.47
CA ASN A 392 -15.60 18.27 26.69
C ASN A 392 -16.54 17.07 26.97
N LEU A 393 -16.07 15.85 26.73
CA LEU A 393 -16.83 14.60 26.97
C LEU A 393 -16.47 13.92 28.31
N LYS A 394 -15.45 14.43 29.00
CA LYS A 394 -15.07 14.03 30.37
C LYS A 394 -15.66 15.00 31.39
#